data_fdee1032f3820f8d1aa57e7e11fa1d8d
#
_entry.id   fdee1032f3820f8d1aa57e7e11fa1d8d
#
_cell.length_a   1.000
_cell.length_b   1.000
_cell.length_c   1.000
_cell.angle_alpha   90.00
_cell.angle_beta   90.00
_cell.angle_gamma   90.00
#
_symmetry.space_group_name_H-M   'P 1'
#
loop_
_entity.id
_entity.type
_entity.pdbx_description
1 polymer ?
#
loop_
_entity_poly.entity_id
_entity_poly.type
_entity_poly.pdbx_seq_one_letter_code
_entity_poly.pdbx_strand_id
1 'polypeptide(L)'
;MPDARVKIRPTALAVKRSNRVPLVRTPRVTVLFADLRGYTGLAERLSPASIVPLLDEFFGVLASATTLYGGRIFHMAGDGMMAGFGVGAHGSSSDGGARDALAAGHAMLQRFGALATRWRNELAIETGVGVGLHLGEVAMGLLGPPGKKSMTLVGDTVNVAARLCGRARAGEVLLSCSVATALDIDDGAREMYIGPIPVLQLPQFALRGRSAPLDIWCVPAMERVSVLV
;
A
#
# COMPACT_ATOMS: atom_id res chain seq x y z
N MET A 1 -53.55 -13.84 38.18
CA MET A 1 -52.62 -14.31 37.13
C MET A 1 -51.30 -13.63 37.40
N PRO A 2 -50.25 -14.30 37.94
CA PRO A 2 -48.96 -13.65 38.20
C PRO A 2 -48.04 -13.70 36.98
N ASP A 3 -47.43 -12.57 36.75
CA ASP A 3 -46.48 -12.22 35.69
C ASP A 3 -45.14 -12.98 35.88
N ALA A 4 -44.84 -13.91 34.98
CA ALA A 4 -43.58 -14.69 35.01
C ALA A 4 -42.49 -13.92 34.28
N ARG A 5 -41.76 -13.05 35.00
CA ARG A 5 -40.52 -12.43 34.51
C ARG A 5 -39.40 -13.48 34.46
N VAL A 6 -39.07 -13.92 33.26
CA VAL A 6 -37.89 -14.76 33.03
C VAL A 6 -36.63 -13.92 33.27
N LYS A 7 -35.94 -14.16 34.37
CA LYS A 7 -34.60 -13.61 34.65
C LYS A 7 -33.57 -14.38 33.84
N ILE A 8 -33.12 -13.82 32.71
CA ILE A 8 -31.93 -14.30 31.99
C ILE A 8 -30.71 -13.93 32.82
N ARG A 9 -30.05 -14.90 33.44
CA ARG A 9 -28.73 -14.72 34.05
C ARG A 9 -27.70 -14.67 32.92
N PRO A 10 -26.83 -13.64 32.87
CA PRO A 10 -25.70 -13.67 31.92
C PRO A 10 -24.72 -14.75 32.39
N THR A 11 -24.60 -15.82 31.63
CA THR A 11 -23.53 -16.80 31.79
C THR A 11 -22.22 -16.10 31.42
N ALA A 12 -21.42 -15.79 32.45
CA ALA A 12 -20.06 -15.29 32.26
C ALA A 12 -19.25 -16.40 31.55
N LEU A 13 -19.08 -16.29 30.24
CA LEU A 13 -18.08 -17.05 29.51
C LEU A 13 -16.70 -16.65 30.09
N ALA A 14 -16.15 -17.51 30.94
CA ALA A 14 -14.77 -17.43 31.38
C ALA A 14 -13.88 -17.69 30.14
N VAL A 15 -13.53 -16.64 29.40
CA VAL A 15 -12.47 -16.70 28.41
C VAL A 15 -11.20 -17.01 29.14
N LYS A 16 -10.76 -18.28 29.12
CA LYS A 16 -9.39 -18.66 29.50
C LYS A 16 -8.44 -17.83 28.65
N ARG A 17 -7.96 -16.71 29.17
CA ARG A 17 -6.86 -15.94 28.61
C ARG A 17 -5.63 -16.85 28.62
N SER A 18 -5.33 -17.45 27.47
CA SER A 18 -4.02 -18.00 27.21
C SER A 18 -3.02 -16.85 27.39
N ASN A 19 -2.18 -16.92 28.43
CA ASN A 19 -1.20 -15.88 28.81
C ASN A 19 0.03 -15.86 27.88
N ARG A 20 -0.11 -16.30 26.61
CA ARG A 20 0.89 -16.04 25.58
C ARG A 20 0.54 -14.68 24.97
N VAL A 21 1.21 -13.64 25.44
CA VAL A 21 1.25 -12.35 24.75
C VAL A 21 1.64 -12.67 23.30
N PRO A 22 0.80 -12.33 22.30
CA PRO A 22 1.20 -12.52 20.92
C PRO A 22 2.52 -11.79 20.70
N LEU A 23 3.48 -12.43 20.04
CA LEU A 23 4.76 -11.79 19.74
C LEU A 23 4.49 -10.65 18.76
N VAL A 24 4.21 -9.46 19.29
CA VAL A 24 4.06 -8.22 18.52
C VAL A 24 5.45 -7.60 18.43
N ARG A 25 5.93 -7.42 17.21
CA ARG A 25 7.14 -6.65 16.91
C ARG A 25 6.73 -5.25 16.45
N THR A 26 7.54 -4.25 16.77
CA THR A 26 7.35 -2.86 16.34
C THR A 26 8.53 -2.40 15.47
N PRO A 27 8.74 -3.01 14.30
CA PRO A 27 9.80 -2.57 13.40
C PRO A 27 9.45 -1.24 12.75
N ARG A 28 10.48 -0.50 12.34
CA ARG A 28 10.38 0.63 11.44
C ARG A 28 10.50 0.11 10.00
N VAL A 29 9.45 0.26 9.20
CA VAL A 29 9.34 -0.33 7.86
C VAL A 29 8.71 0.66 6.88
N THR A 30 8.98 0.46 5.59
CA THR A 30 8.25 1.17 4.54
C THR A 30 7.04 0.35 4.15
N VAL A 31 5.86 0.93 4.35
CA VAL A 31 4.58 0.37 3.93
C VAL A 31 4.26 0.89 2.53
N LEU A 32 3.92 -0.03 1.63
CA LEU A 32 3.47 0.21 0.28
C LEU A 32 2.00 -0.18 0.14
N PHE A 33 1.18 0.74 -0.39
CA PHE A 33 -0.12 0.43 -0.95
C PHE A 33 -0.10 0.65 -2.45
N ALA A 34 -0.72 -0.25 -3.20
CA ALA A 34 -0.95 -0.13 -4.64
C ALA A 34 -2.42 -0.45 -4.95
N ASP A 35 -3.01 0.26 -5.91
CA ASP A 35 -4.44 0.20 -6.18
C ASP A 35 -4.74 0.51 -7.65
N LEU A 36 -5.70 -0.20 -8.24
CA LEU A 36 -6.08 -0.08 -9.65
C LEU A 36 -6.99 1.13 -9.86
N ARG A 37 -6.57 2.07 -10.68
CA ARG A 37 -7.35 3.29 -10.93
C ARG A 37 -8.54 3.01 -11.85
N GLY A 38 -9.71 3.53 -11.46
CA GLY A 38 -10.94 3.35 -12.24
C GLY A 38 -11.61 1.98 -12.07
N TYR A 39 -11.19 1.16 -11.10
CA TYR A 39 -11.76 -0.17 -10.88
C TYR A 39 -13.26 -0.16 -10.67
N THR A 40 -13.82 0.79 -9.90
CA THR A 40 -15.27 0.90 -9.69
C THR A 40 -16.04 0.97 -11.01
N GLY A 41 -15.59 1.81 -11.93
CA GLY A 41 -16.20 1.92 -13.26
C GLY A 41 -16.01 0.67 -14.12
N LEU A 42 -14.93 -0.09 -13.94
CA LEU A 42 -14.75 -1.39 -14.57
C LEU A 42 -15.73 -2.43 -14.00
N ALA A 43 -15.90 -2.45 -12.67
CA ALA A 43 -16.79 -3.38 -11.98
C ALA A 43 -18.28 -3.14 -12.29
N GLU A 44 -18.64 -1.90 -12.63
CA GLU A 44 -20.00 -1.58 -13.10
C GLU A 44 -20.27 -2.01 -14.55
N ARG A 45 -19.23 -2.03 -15.40
CA ARG A 45 -19.34 -2.31 -16.84
C ARG A 45 -19.12 -3.76 -17.22
N LEU A 46 -18.29 -4.47 -16.48
CA LEU A 46 -17.88 -5.84 -16.78
C LEU A 46 -18.57 -6.85 -15.88
N SER A 47 -18.80 -8.05 -16.38
CA SER A 47 -19.28 -9.14 -15.55
C SER A 47 -18.22 -9.54 -14.51
N PRO A 48 -18.61 -10.05 -13.32
CA PRO A 48 -17.63 -10.55 -12.35
C PRO A 48 -16.67 -11.60 -12.91
N ALA A 49 -17.14 -12.45 -13.79
CA ALA A 49 -16.33 -13.48 -14.45
C ALA A 49 -15.26 -12.86 -15.38
N SER A 50 -15.55 -11.72 -15.99
CA SER A 50 -14.59 -11.00 -16.86
C SER A 50 -13.56 -10.21 -16.05
N ILE A 51 -13.87 -9.78 -14.83
CA ILE A 51 -12.98 -9.00 -13.97
C ILE A 51 -11.91 -9.88 -13.32
N VAL A 52 -12.23 -11.11 -12.93
CA VAL A 52 -11.31 -12.00 -12.22
C VAL A 52 -9.98 -12.20 -12.96
N PRO A 53 -9.94 -12.51 -14.27
CA PRO A 53 -8.68 -12.63 -15.00
C PRO A 53 -7.87 -11.33 -15.03
N LEU A 54 -8.52 -10.17 -15.14
CA LEU A 54 -7.84 -8.87 -15.12
C LEU A 54 -7.20 -8.59 -13.76
N LEU A 55 -7.90 -8.87 -12.67
CA LEU A 55 -7.34 -8.75 -11.33
C LEU A 55 -6.20 -9.72 -11.09
N ASP A 56 -6.29 -10.94 -11.60
CA ASP A 56 -5.21 -11.94 -11.49
C ASP A 56 -3.93 -11.45 -12.19
N GLU A 57 -4.02 -10.93 -13.41
CA GLU A 57 -2.90 -10.32 -14.13
C GLU A 57 -2.34 -9.11 -13.37
N PHE A 58 -3.22 -8.21 -12.88
CA PHE A 58 -2.84 -7.05 -12.08
C PHE A 58 -2.08 -7.45 -10.81
N PHE A 59 -2.64 -8.34 -10.00
CA PHE A 59 -1.97 -8.84 -8.80
C PHE A 59 -0.69 -9.60 -9.11
N GLY A 60 -0.62 -10.32 -10.21
CA GLY A 60 0.61 -10.96 -10.69
C GLY A 60 1.75 -9.96 -10.91
N VAL A 61 1.46 -8.82 -11.53
CA VAL A 61 2.43 -7.71 -11.70
C VAL A 61 2.87 -7.16 -10.35
N LEU A 62 1.94 -6.83 -9.45
CA LEU A 62 2.25 -6.25 -8.15
C LEU A 62 3.06 -7.21 -7.29
N ALA A 63 2.66 -8.48 -7.21
CA ALA A 63 3.33 -9.50 -6.42
C ALA A 63 4.75 -9.75 -6.91
N SER A 64 4.93 -9.85 -8.22
CA SER A 64 6.24 -10.07 -8.82
C SER A 64 7.21 -8.91 -8.55
N ALA A 65 6.75 -7.66 -8.67
CA ALA A 65 7.55 -6.49 -8.35
C ALA A 65 7.88 -6.43 -6.85
N THR A 66 6.91 -6.70 -5.97
CA THR A 66 7.14 -6.73 -4.52
C THR A 66 8.20 -7.74 -4.13
N THR A 67 8.09 -8.98 -4.64
CA THR A 67 9.01 -10.08 -4.32
C THR A 67 10.42 -9.82 -4.86
N LEU A 68 10.54 -9.26 -6.08
CA LEU A 68 11.82 -8.95 -6.70
C LEU A 68 12.67 -8.02 -5.84
N TYR A 69 12.04 -7.06 -5.16
CA TYR A 69 12.70 -6.09 -4.28
C TYR A 69 12.60 -6.45 -2.79
N GLY A 70 12.41 -7.73 -2.46
CA GLY A 70 12.45 -8.24 -1.09
C GLY A 70 11.31 -7.79 -0.18
N GLY A 71 10.23 -7.26 -0.76
CA GLY A 71 9.02 -6.89 -0.03
C GLY A 71 8.19 -8.11 0.37
N ARG A 72 7.42 -7.95 1.43
CA ARG A 72 6.44 -8.94 1.89
C ARG A 72 5.02 -8.43 1.70
N ILE A 73 4.19 -9.21 1.02
CA ILE A 73 2.77 -8.93 0.87
C ILE A 73 2.04 -9.34 2.14
N PHE A 74 1.20 -8.44 2.67
CA PHE A 74 0.38 -8.66 3.87
C PHE A 74 -1.10 -8.77 3.56
N HIS A 75 -1.55 -8.11 2.51
CA HIS A 75 -2.96 -8.09 2.15
C HIS A 75 -3.17 -7.84 0.66
N MET A 76 -4.12 -8.57 0.09
CA MET A 76 -4.69 -8.32 -1.24
C MET A 76 -6.20 -8.42 -1.11
N ALA A 77 -6.94 -7.37 -1.47
CA ALA A 77 -8.39 -7.39 -1.44
C ALA A 77 -8.96 -6.34 -2.40
N GLY A 78 -10.07 -6.68 -3.03
CA GLY A 78 -10.67 -5.81 -4.04
C GLY A 78 -9.72 -5.59 -5.21
N ASP A 79 -9.31 -4.36 -5.38
CA ASP A 79 -8.38 -3.87 -6.39
C ASP A 79 -7.06 -3.31 -5.77
N GLY A 80 -6.81 -3.62 -4.49
CA GLY A 80 -5.68 -3.09 -3.74
C GLY A 80 -4.76 -4.15 -3.12
N MET A 81 -3.49 -3.77 -2.94
CA MET A 81 -2.47 -4.58 -2.28
C MET A 81 -1.73 -3.75 -1.21
N MET A 82 -1.47 -4.38 -0.06
CA MET A 82 -0.56 -3.87 0.98
C MET A 82 0.67 -4.73 1.08
N ALA A 83 1.85 -4.11 1.01
CA ALA A 83 3.14 -4.73 1.23
C ALA A 83 3.98 -3.96 2.23
N GLY A 84 4.99 -4.61 2.81
CA GLY A 84 5.98 -4.00 3.70
C GLY A 84 7.38 -4.35 3.28
N PHE A 85 8.28 -3.38 3.38
CA PHE A 85 9.71 -3.50 3.08
C PHE A 85 10.52 -3.21 4.33
N GLY A 86 11.68 -3.85 4.47
CA GLY A 86 12.47 -3.78 5.72
C GLY A 86 11.94 -4.71 6.82
N VAL A 87 11.07 -5.68 6.50
CA VAL A 87 10.47 -6.62 7.46
C VAL A 87 11.26 -7.91 7.66
N GLY A 88 12.47 -8.02 7.14
CA GLY A 88 13.28 -9.24 7.13
C GLY A 88 13.77 -9.71 8.50
N ALA A 89 14.22 -10.98 8.58
CA ALA A 89 14.73 -11.61 9.80
C ALA A 89 16.10 -11.04 10.25
N HIS A 90 16.83 -10.36 9.38
CA HIS A 90 18.19 -9.84 9.62
C HIS A 90 18.22 -8.35 10.06
N GLY A 91 17.09 -7.81 10.53
CA GLY A 91 16.96 -6.39 10.89
C GLY A 91 16.51 -5.53 9.71
N SER A 92 15.89 -4.40 9.99
CA SER A 92 15.58 -3.41 8.97
C SER A 92 16.90 -2.84 8.42
N SER A 93 17.00 -2.69 7.10
CA SER A 93 18.02 -1.82 6.49
C SER A 93 17.96 -0.44 7.14
N SER A 94 19.08 0.30 7.14
CA SER A 94 19.16 1.63 7.78
C SER A 94 18.07 2.58 7.30
N ASP A 95 17.61 2.41 6.05
CA ASP A 95 16.54 3.15 5.40
C ASP A 95 15.13 2.57 5.63
N GLY A 96 14.98 1.51 6.45
CA GLY A 96 13.69 0.85 6.70
C GLY A 96 13.05 0.24 5.45
N GLY A 97 13.84 -0.11 4.43
CA GLY A 97 13.39 -0.65 3.15
C GLY A 97 12.82 0.39 2.19
N ALA A 98 13.14 1.68 2.39
CA ALA A 98 12.60 2.77 1.55
C ALA A 98 13.07 2.67 0.10
N ARG A 99 14.35 2.35 -0.12
CA ARG A 99 14.91 2.19 -1.47
C ARG A 99 14.29 1.04 -2.23
N ASP A 100 14.13 -0.10 -1.58
CA ASP A 100 13.51 -1.29 -2.17
C ASP A 100 12.03 -1.05 -2.46
N ALA A 101 11.31 -0.37 -1.56
CA ALA A 101 9.91 0.00 -1.75
C ALA A 101 9.72 0.96 -2.94
N LEU A 102 10.61 1.96 -3.09
CA LEU A 102 10.59 2.87 -4.23
C LEU A 102 10.85 2.12 -5.54
N ALA A 103 11.87 1.26 -5.57
CA ALA A 103 12.19 0.44 -6.74
C ALA A 103 11.02 -0.50 -7.12
N ALA A 104 10.39 -1.13 -6.13
CA ALA A 104 9.20 -1.96 -6.35
C ALA A 104 8.03 -1.15 -6.91
N GLY A 105 7.72 0.01 -6.32
CA GLY A 105 6.67 0.91 -6.81
C GLY A 105 6.91 1.36 -8.26
N HIS A 106 8.13 1.78 -8.58
CA HIS A 106 8.51 2.14 -9.95
C HIS A 106 8.39 0.96 -10.93
N ALA A 107 8.84 -0.24 -10.52
CA ALA A 107 8.69 -1.45 -11.34
C ALA A 107 7.21 -1.83 -11.56
N MET A 108 6.34 -1.58 -10.56
CA MET A 108 4.89 -1.75 -10.72
C MET A 108 4.35 -0.81 -11.80
N LEU A 109 4.73 0.47 -11.79
CA LEU A 109 4.31 1.42 -12.81
C LEU A 109 4.72 0.97 -14.21
N GLN A 110 5.99 0.59 -14.40
CA GLN A 110 6.54 0.17 -15.69
C GLN A 110 5.85 -1.09 -16.23
N ARG A 111 5.79 -2.15 -15.40
CA ARG A 111 5.23 -3.43 -15.82
C ARG A 111 3.72 -3.35 -16.05
N PHE A 112 3.01 -2.63 -15.17
CA PHE A 112 1.58 -2.45 -15.34
C PHE A 112 1.27 -1.51 -16.53
N GLY A 113 2.11 -0.54 -16.83
CA GLY A 113 1.97 0.32 -18.03
C GLY A 113 1.92 -0.49 -19.32
N ALA A 114 2.77 -1.52 -19.45
CA ALA A 114 2.73 -2.45 -20.57
C ALA A 114 1.42 -3.26 -20.62
N LEU A 115 0.97 -3.76 -19.46
CA LEU A 115 -0.30 -4.48 -19.33
C LEU A 115 -1.50 -3.58 -19.63
N ALA A 116 -1.53 -2.37 -19.10
CA ALA A 116 -2.59 -1.38 -19.34
C ALA A 116 -2.68 -0.99 -20.82
N THR A 117 -1.54 -0.90 -21.51
CA THR A 117 -1.53 -0.67 -22.97
C THR A 117 -2.18 -1.83 -23.72
N ARG A 118 -1.91 -3.07 -23.35
CA ARG A 118 -2.58 -4.24 -23.92
C ARG A 118 -4.09 -4.21 -23.64
N TRP A 119 -4.52 -3.93 -22.39
CA TRP A 119 -5.94 -3.84 -22.05
C TRP A 119 -6.65 -2.72 -22.81
N ARG A 120 -5.98 -1.59 -23.04
CA ARG A 120 -6.53 -0.50 -23.87
C ARG A 120 -6.77 -0.95 -25.30
N ASN A 121 -5.79 -1.63 -25.91
CA ASN A 121 -5.85 -2.02 -27.32
C ASN A 121 -6.82 -3.19 -27.57
N GLU A 122 -6.87 -4.18 -26.67
CA GLU A 122 -7.65 -5.40 -26.86
C GLU A 122 -9.05 -5.30 -26.26
N LEU A 123 -9.23 -4.55 -25.17
CA LEU A 123 -10.45 -4.54 -24.37
C LEU A 123 -11.08 -3.15 -24.22
N ALA A 124 -10.46 -2.11 -24.80
CA ALA A 124 -10.86 -0.70 -24.63
C ALA A 124 -10.96 -0.28 -23.14
N ILE A 125 -10.06 -0.81 -22.31
CA ILE A 125 -9.96 -0.48 -20.88
C ILE A 125 -8.83 0.51 -20.65
N GLU A 126 -9.19 1.72 -20.19
CA GLU A 126 -8.24 2.72 -19.75
C GLU A 126 -8.11 2.67 -18.22
N THR A 127 -6.91 2.39 -17.75
CA THR A 127 -6.62 2.25 -16.32
C THR A 127 -5.12 2.47 -16.04
N GLY A 128 -4.75 2.47 -14.79
CA GLY A 128 -3.37 2.57 -14.32
C GLY A 128 -3.27 2.18 -12.86
N VAL A 129 -2.07 2.03 -12.35
CA VAL A 129 -1.82 1.78 -10.95
C VAL A 129 -1.38 3.07 -10.24
N GLY A 130 -1.92 3.32 -9.06
CA GLY A 130 -1.44 4.35 -8.14
C GLY A 130 -0.80 3.71 -6.93
N VAL A 131 0.35 4.24 -6.49
CA VAL A 131 1.13 3.68 -5.38
C VAL A 131 1.37 4.75 -4.31
N GLY A 132 1.31 4.36 -3.03
CA GLY A 132 1.65 5.22 -1.89
C GLY A 132 2.66 4.56 -0.97
N LEU A 133 3.73 5.29 -0.62
CA LEU A 133 4.82 4.83 0.25
C LEU A 133 4.92 5.70 1.50
N HIS A 134 4.97 5.06 2.66
CA HIS A 134 5.26 5.73 3.93
C HIS A 134 6.14 4.88 4.83
N LEU A 135 7.17 5.51 5.42
CA LEU A 135 8.10 4.89 6.35
C LEU A 135 7.74 5.29 7.79
N GLY A 136 7.61 4.31 8.66
CA GLY A 136 7.35 4.53 10.08
C GLY A 136 7.29 3.25 10.90
N GLU A 137 7.01 3.39 12.17
CA GLU A 137 6.79 2.24 13.06
C GLU A 137 5.43 1.59 12.80
N VAL A 138 5.40 0.27 12.86
CA VAL A 138 4.19 -0.55 12.75
C VAL A 138 4.18 -1.63 13.81
N ALA A 139 3.02 -2.03 14.27
CA ALA A 139 2.85 -3.28 14.98
C ALA A 139 2.69 -4.41 13.95
N MET A 140 3.60 -5.39 13.97
CA MET A 140 3.55 -6.57 13.10
C MET A 140 3.20 -7.81 13.92
N GLY A 141 2.11 -8.48 13.58
CA GLY A 141 1.66 -9.66 14.31
C GLY A 141 0.49 -10.38 13.68
N LEU A 142 0.12 -11.50 14.29
CA LEU A 142 -1.05 -12.27 13.88
C LEU A 142 -2.34 -11.63 14.40
N LEU A 143 -3.20 -11.19 13.51
CA LEU A 143 -4.50 -10.59 13.81
C LEU A 143 -5.63 -11.41 13.17
N GLY A 144 -6.74 -11.52 13.89
CA GLY A 144 -7.96 -12.21 13.43
C GLY A 144 -8.57 -13.13 14.50
N PRO A 145 -9.74 -13.68 14.22
CA PRO A 145 -10.39 -14.61 15.13
C PRO A 145 -9.62 -15.94 15.25
N PRO A 146 -9.88 -16.76 16.28
CA PRO A 146 -9.30 -18.08 16.40
C PRO A 146 -9.47 -18.91 15.11
N GLY A 147 -8.38 -19.53 14.63
CA GLY A 147 -8.39 -20.35 13.41
C GLY A 147 -8.32 -19.57 12.09
N LYS A 148 -8.41 -18.23 12.09
CA LYS A 148 -8.32 -17.36 10.90
C LYS A 148 -7.39 -16.16 11.11
N LYS A 149 -6.30 -16.36 11.85
CA LYS A 149 -5.30 -15.32 12.06
C LYS A 149 -4.39 -15.20 10.84
N SER A 150 -4.19 -13.97 10.38
CA SER A 150 -3.22 -13.64 9.34
C SER A 150 -2.16 -12.68 9.88
N MET A 151 -0.94 -12.79 9.38
CA MET A 151 0.12 -11.82 9.65
C MET A 151 -0.24 -10.50 8.98
N THR A 152 -0.21 -9.40 9.74
CA THR A 152 -0.54 -8.08 9.22
C THR A 152 0.30 -6.99 9.88
N LEU A 153 0.24 -5.79 9.29
CA LEU A 153 0.79 -4.55 9.82
C LEU A 153 -0.34 -3.66 10.32
N VAL A 154 -0.14 -3.04 11.50
CA VAL A 154 -1.12 -2.12 12.11
C VAL A 154 -0.38 -0.88 12.62
N GLY A 155 -0.98 0.29 12.44
CA GLY A 155 -0.46 1.56 12.94
C GLY A 155 -0.81 2.74 12.04
N ASP A 156 -0.48 3.95 12.49
CA ASP A 156 -0.70 5.19 11.70
C ASP A 156 0.08 5.14 10.38
N THR A 157 1.26 4.54 10.37
CA THR A 157 2.09 4.30 9.17
C THR A 157 1.30 3.62 8.05
N VAL A 158 0.50 2.61 8.38
CA VAL A 158 -0.36 1.91 7.40
C VAL A 158 -1.42 2.85 6.84
N ASN A 159 -2.05 3.65 7.69
CA ASN A 159 -3.10 4.60 7.29
C ASN A 159 -2.55 5.70 6.38
N VAL A 160 -1.34 6.23 6.68
CA VAL A 160 -0.71 7.26 5.85
C VAL A 160 -0.37 6.72 4.47
N ALA A 161 0.25 5.53 4.38
CA ALA A 161 0.56 4.89 3.09
C ALA A 161 -0.71 4.65 2.25
N ALA A 162 -1.79 4.15 2.87
CA ALA A 162 -3.08 3.95 2.20
C ALA A 162 -3.67 5.27 1.67
N ARG A 163 -3.58 6.36 2.44
CA ARG A 163 -4.07 7.67 2.02
C ARG A 163 -3.24 8.28 0.88
N LEU A 164 -1.91 8.11 0.91
CA LEU A 164 -1.04 8.50 -0.20
C LEU A 164 -1.42 7.71 -1.47
N CYS A 165 -1.56 6.40 -1.36
CA CYS A 165 -2.05 5.58 -2.46
C CYS A 165 -3.37 6.11 -3.02
N GLY A 166 -4.37 6.37 -2.18
CA GLY A 166 -5.67 6.90 -2.60
C GLY A 166 -5.61 8.28 -3.31
N ARG A 167 -4.48 8.98 -3.22
CA ARG A 167 -4.23 10.29 -3.88
C ARG A 167 -3.34 10.18 -5.11
N ALA A 168 -2.55 9.13 -5.23
CA ALA A 168 -1.74 8.88 -6.41
C ALA A 168 -2.64 8.74 -7.64
N ARG A 169 -2.27 9.38 -8.74
CA ARG A 169 -2.94 9.22 -10.03
C ARG A 169 -2.49 7.91 -10.68
N ALA A 170 -3.14 7.56 -11.78
CA ALA A 170 -2.68 6.48 -12.63
C ALA A 170 -1.23 6.74 -13.09
N GLY A 171 -0.34 5.79 -12.84
CA GLY A 171 1.07 5.89 -13.18
C GLY A 171 1.93 6.71 -12.19
N GLU A 172 1.45 7.00 -10.98
CA GLU A 172 2.22 7.77 -9.98
C GLU A 172 2.57 6.93 -8.75
N VAL A 173 3.77 7.16 -8.18
CA VAL A 173 4.13 6.76 -6.82
C VAL A 173 4.24 8.00 -5.96
N LEU A 174 3.45 8.11 -4.89
CA LEU A 174 3.56 9.16 -3.90
C LEU A 174 4.39 8.71 -2.70
N LEU A 175 5.34 9.55 -2.29
CA LEU A 175 6.26 9.33 -1.18
C LEU A 175 6.00 10.34 -0.08
N SER A 176 6.00 9.91 1.17
CA SER A 176 5.99 10.82 2.31
C SER A 176 7.38 11.40 2.59
N CYS A 177 7.43 12.49 3.36
CA CYS A 177 8.66 13.07 3.88
C CYS A 177 9.59 12.03 4.55
N SER A 178 9.04 11.10 5.35
CA SER A 178 9.86 10.08 6.02
C SER A 178 10.54 9.10 5.05
N VAL A 179 9.95 8.83 3.89
CA VAL A 179 10.58 8.06 2.81
C VAL A 179 11.63 8.91 2.11
N ALA A 180 11.32 10.17 1.78
CA ALA A 180 12.24 11.10 1.14
C ALA A 180 13.52 11.28 1.99
N THR A 181 13.36 11.55 3.29
CA THR A 181 14.49 11.67 4.23
C THR A 181 15.33 10.38 4.28
N ALA A 182 14.71 9.20 4.28
CA ALA A 182 15.44 7.93 4.32
C ALA A 182 16.18 7.62 3.01
N LEU A 183 15.84 8.31 1.93
CA LEU A 183 16.49 8.22 0.61
C LEU A 183 17.46 9.37 0.34
N ASP A 184 17.72 10.23 1.35
CA ASP A 184 18.56 11.43 1.24
C ASP A 184 18.09 12.39 0.12
N ILE A 185 16.75 12.47 -0.07
CA ILE A 185 16.16 13.42 -1.01
C ILE A 185 16.21 14.81 -0.39
N ASP A 186 16.84 15.76 -1.09
CA ASP A 186 16.99 17.15 -0.65
C ASP A 186 15.65 17.91 -0.78
N ASP A 187 15.20 18.53 0.33
CA ASP A 187 13.98 19.35 0.38
C ASP A 187 14.05 20.63 -0.49
N GLY A 188 15.24 21.01 -0.93
CA GLY A 188 15.46 22.19 -1.79
C GLY A 188 15.39 21.89 -3.29
N ALA A 189 15.48 20.64 -3.69
CA ALA A 189 15.51 20.25 -5.09
C ALA A 189 14.09 19.97 -5.61
N ARG A 190 13.67 20.69 -6.64
CA ARG A 190 12.35 20.46 -7.29
C ARG A 190 12.27 19.11 -8.00
N GLU A 191 13.41 18.61 -8.48
CA GLU A 191 13.55 17.34 -9.19
C GLU A 191 14.87 16.67 -8.79
N MET A 192 14.80 15.39 -8.47
CA MET A 192 15.94 14.54 -8.14
C MET A 192 15.82 13.18 -8.79
N TYR A 193 16.93 12.44 -8.81
CA TYR A 193 16.97 11.08 -9.33
C TYR A 193 17.51 10.12 -8.26
N ILE A 194 16.77 9.06 -7.98
CA ILE A 194 17.22 7.94 -7.15
C ILE A 194 17.59 6.78 -8.09
N GLY A 195 18.87 6.70 -8.44
CA GLY A 195 19.29 5.90 -9.58
C GLY A 195 18.61 6.40 -10.88
N PRO A 196 17.89 5.57 -11.63
CA PRO A 196 17.18 6.01 -12.83
C PRO A 196 15.77 6.57 -12.56
N ILE A 197 15.33 6.65 -11.29
CA ILE A 197 13.95 7.01 -10.94
C ILE A 197 13.86 8.51 -10.69
N PRO A 198 13.11 9.28 -11.50
CA PRO A 198 12.86 10.69 -11.24
C PRO A 198 11.90 10.87 -10.07
N VAL A 199 12.19 11.80 -9.18
CA VAL A 199 11.34 12.15 -8.03
C VAL A 199 11.15 13.66 -8.00
N LEU A 200 9.91 14.10 -7.98
CA LEU A 200 9.51 15.51 -7.97
C LEU A 200 8.90 15.86 -6.63
N GLN A 201 9.27 17.01 -6.08
CA GLN A 201 8.59 17.56 -4.93
C GLN A 201 7.22 18.13 -5.35
N LEU A 202 6.17 17.77 -4.63
CA LEU A 202 4.84 18.31 -4.83
C LEU A 202 4.52 19.38 -3.77
N PRO A 203 3.54 20.29 -4.03
CA PRO A 203 3.02 21.18 -2.99
C PRO A 203 2.52 20.39 -1.78
N GLN A 204 2.64 21.00 -0.60
CA GLN A 204 2.17 20.42 0.66
C GLN A 204 0.72 19.94 0.57
N PHE A 205 0.46 18.83 1.24
CA PHE A 205 -0.77 18.11 1.09
C PHE A 205 -1.48 17.85 2.43
N ALA A 206 -2.72 18.33 2.53
CA ALA A 206 -3.57 18.04 3.68
C ALA A 206 -4.14 16.62 3.58
N LEU A 207 -3.73 15.74 4.47
CA LEU A 207 -4.34 14.42 4.61
C LEU A 207 -5.50 14.47 5.62
N ARG A 208 -6.65 13.94 5.24
CA ARG A 208 -7.82 13.87 6.12
C ARG A 208 -7.47 13.18 7.45
N GLY A 209 -7.75 13.86 8.58
CA GLY A 209 -7.47 13.35 9.93
C GLY A 209 -6.03 13.59 10.41
N ARG A 210 -5.23 14.42 9.74
CA ARG A 210 -4.00 15.01 10.26
C ARG A 210 -4.14 16.51 10.45
N SER A 211 -3.52 17.03 11.53
CA SER A 211 -3.56 18.46 11.88
C SER A 211 -2.60 19.30 11.04
N ALA A 212 -1.53 18.70 10.51
CA ALA A 212 -0.52 19.38 9.70
C ALA A 212 -0.49 18.78 8.28
N PRO A 213 -0.30 19.65 7.25
CA PRO A 213 -0.04 19.16 5.88
C PRO A 213 1.28 18.37 5.84
N LEU A 214 1.41 17.46 4.88
CA LEU A 214 2.60 16.68 4.65
C LEU A 214 3.33 17.16 3.41
N ASP A 215 4.66 17.22 3.49
CA ASP A 215 5.51 17.29 2.33
C ASP A 215 5.52 15.93 1.66
N ILE A 216 5.28 15.93 0.36
CA ILE A 216 5.21 14.72 -0.45
C ILE A 216 6.03 14.88 -1.73
N TRP A 217 6.51 13.75 -2.20
CA TRP A 217 7.22 13.61 -3.46
C TRP A 217 6.48 12.63 -4.36
N CYS A 218 6.71 12.74 -5.66
CA CYS A 218 6.06 11.94 -6.68
C CYS A 218 7.07 11.37 -7.66
N VAL A 219 7.01 10.07 -7.92
CA VAL A 219 7.50 9.51 -9.17
C VAL A 219 6.39 9.69 -10.19
N PRO A 220 6.59 10.54 -11.22
CA PRO A 220 5.53 10.84 -12.19
C PRO A 220 5.32 9.69 -13.17
N ALA A 221 4.14 9.66 -13.82
CA ALA A 221 3.89 8.81 -14.95
C ALA A 221 4.90 9.10 -16.08
N MET A 222 5.40 8.04 -16.74
CA MET A 222 6.47 8.15 -17.74
C MET A 222 6.17 9.14 -18.90
N GLU A 223 4.89 9.33 -19.24
CA GLU A 223 4.48 10.28 -20.30
C GLU A 223 4.71 11.77 -19.93
N ARG A 224 4.89 12.10 -18.65
CA ARG A 224 5.09 13.48 -18.19
C ARG A 224 6.55 13.93 -18.18
N VAL A 225 7.49 13.01 -18.20
CA VAL A 225 8.93 13.35 -18.24
C VAL A 225 9.34 13.92 -19.60
N SER A 226 8.64 13.55 -20.66
CA SER A 226 8.95 14.02 -22.04
C SER A 226 8.52 15.46 -22.35
N VAL A 227 7.79 16.14 -21.45
CA VAL A 227 7.25 17.50 -21.68
C VAL A 227 8.05 18.57 -20.94
N LEU A 228 9.01 18.18 -20.08
CA LEU A 228 9.83 19.08 -19.27
C LEU A 228 11.27 19.26 -19.77
N VAL A 229 11.59 18.77 -20.98
CA VAL A 229 12.90 18.97 -21.66
C VAL A 229 12.79 20.00 -22.77
#